data_ae6852b8975f06a1833ee7c9c109ad8c
#
_entry.id   ae6852b8975f06a1833ee7c9c109ad8c
#
_cell.length_a   1.000
_cell.length_b   1.000
_cell.length_c   1.000
_cell.angle_alpha   90.00
_cell.angle_beta   90.00
_cell.angle_gamma   90.00
#
_symmetry.space_group_name_H-M   'P 1'
#
loop_
_entity.id
_entity.type
_entity.pdbx_description
1 polymer ?
#
loop_
_entity_poly.entity_id
_entity_poly.type
_entity_poly.pdbx_seq_one_letter_code
_entity_poly.pdbx_strand_id
1 'polypeptide(L)'
;MNIPTSLVPMVIETTGRGERAFDIYSLLLRNRIIILGTPISDQIANLTVAQLLYLDNDDPTRPITMYINSPGGMVYSGMAIYDTMQQVRSPVATYAVGFTASFGTVLLTAGTKGMRYALPNATIHMHQPLGGAQGQASDIAIQAKEILRLRTDLNKILSFHTGQPVEKIARDTDRDIYMHAQEAMEYGLVDEVLDNPMTKEESAEEVSE
;
A
#
# COMPACT_ATOMS: atom_id res chain seq x y z
N MET A 1 -5.72 -13.50 -10.48
CA MET A 1 -6.26 -14.78 -9.96
C MET A 1 -7.71 -14.53 -9.58
N ASN A 2 -8.65 -15.27 -10.19
CA ASN A 2 -10.01 -15.28 -9.66
C ASN A 2 -9.98 -16.16 -8.40
N ILE A 3 -10.10 -15.56 -7.23
CA ILE A 3 -10.39 -16.32 -6.01
C ILE A 3 -11.76 -16.92 -6.25
N PRO A 4 -11.92 -18.26 -6.23
CA PRO A 4 -13.23 -18.85 -6.36
C PRO A 4 -14.14 -18.26 -5.28
N THR A 5 -15.35 -17.83 -5.63
CA THR A 5 -16.33 -17.24 -4.69
C THR A 5 -16.62 -18.15 -3.48
N SER A 6 -16.35 -19.45 -3.63
CA SER A 6 -16.43 -20.45 -2.56
C SER A 6 -15.33 -20.38 -1.48
N LEU A 7 -14.26 -19.59 -1.69
CA LEU A 7 -13.16 -19.42 -0.73
C LEU A 7 -13.30 -18.16 0.15
N VAL A 8 -14.29 -17.29 -0.13
CA VAL A 8 -14.55 -16.12 0.71
C VAL A 8 -15.48 -16.55 1.85
N PRO A 9 -15.00 -16.62 3.10
CA PRO A 9 -15.85 -17.07 4.21
C PRO A 9 -16.94 -16.04 4.51
N MET A 10 -18.10 -16.56 4.89
CA MET A 10 -19.23 -15.77 5.39
C MET A 10 -19.19 -15.72 6.91
N VAL A 11 -19.40 -14.53 7.47
CA VAL A 11 -19.52 -14.30 8.91
C VAL A 11 -20.97 -13.96 9.23
N ILE A 12 -21.57 -14.70 10.17
CA ILE A 12 -22.94 -14.45 10.63
C ILE A 12 -22.86 -13.66 11.94
N GLU A 13 -23.43 -12.46 11.94
CA GLU A 13 -23.60 -11.66 13.16
C GLU A 13 -25.03 -11.79 13.66
N THR A 14 -25.20 -12.21 14.90
CA THR A 14 -26.50 -12.24 15.58
C THR A 14 -26.69 -10.96 16.37
N THR A 15 -27.68 -10.18 16.03
CA THR A 15 -28.07 -8.97 16.74
C THR A 15 -29.48 -9.11 17.32
N GLY A 16 -29.88 -8.25 18.24
CA GLY A 16 -31.26 -8.23 18.77
C GLY A 16 -32.37 -8.02 17.71
N ARG A 17 -31.97 -7.74 16.44
CA ARG A 17 -32.89 -7.57 15.29
C ARG A 17 -32.82 -8.71 14.28
N GLY A 18 -32.10 -9.81 14.60
CA GLY A 18 -31.92 -10.96 13.75
C GLY A 18 -30.48 -11.22 13.32
N GLU A 19 -30.29 -12.23 12.46
CA GLU A 19 -29.01 -12.63 11.91
C GLU A 19 -28.75 -11.90 10.59
N ARG A 20 -27.50 -11.45 10.38
CA ARG A 20 -27.02 -10.89 9.13
C ARG A 20 -25.74 -11.60 8.70
N ALA A 21 -25.69 -12.05 7.46
CA ALA A 21 -24.52 -12.65 6.85
C ALA A 21 -23.73 -11.59 6.06
N PHE A 22 -22.44 -11.53 6.27
CA PHE A 22 -21.49 -10.70 5.52
C PHE A 22 -20.36 -11.59 5.02
N ASP A 23 -19.86 -11.34 3.81
CA ASP A 23 -18.55 -11.85 3.48
C ASP A 23 -17.46 -11.12 4.30
N ILE A 24 -16.30 -11.77 4.48
CA ILE A 24 -15.25 -11.24 5.36
C ILE A 24 -14.75 -9.87 4.91
N TYR A 25 -14.65 -9.60 3.60
CA TYR A 25 -14.18 -8.31 3.10
C TYR A 25 -15.20 -7.20 3.34
N SER A 26 -16.50 -7.47 3.15
CA SER A 26 -17.57 -6.52 3.49
C SER A 26 -17.59 -6.20 4.99
N LEU A 27 -17.32 -7.20 5.83
CA LEU A 27 -17.26 -7.00 7.29
C LEU A 27 -16.03 -6.15 7.67
N LEU A 28 -14.86 -6.42 7.08
CA LEU A 28 -13.65 -5.61 7.29
C LEU A 28 -13.85 -4.18 6.80
N LEU A 29 -14.46 -3.98 5.63
CA LEU A 29 -14.77 -2.65 5.09
C LEU A 29 -15.66 -1.85 6.04
N ARG A 30 -16.68 -2.46 6.63
CA ARG A 30 -17.53 -1.83 7.65
C ARG A 30 -16.72 -1.38 8.87
N ASN A 31 -15.63 -2.08 9.19
CA ASN A 31 -14.67 -1.71 10.22
C ASN A 31 -13.57 -0.75 9.71
N ARG A 32 -13.75 -0.16 8.54
CA ARG A 32 -12.85 0.79 7.89
C ARG A 32 -11.50 0.18 7.48
N ILE A 33 -11.49 -1.12 7.19
CA ILE A 33 -10.30 -1.87 6.78
C ILE A 33 -10.40 -2.23 5.30
N ILE A 34 -9.38 -1.85 4.54
CA ILE A 34 -9.19 -2.19 3.13
C ILE A 34 -8.01 -3.16 3.02
N ILE A 35 -8.17 -4.23 2.26
CA ILE A 35 -7.10 -5.20 1.97
C ILE A 35 -6.68 -5.06 0.52
N LEU A 36 -5.46 -4.56 0.27
CA LEU A 36 -4.82 -4.55 -1.04
C LEU A 36 -3.85 -5.75 -1.12
N GLY A 37 -4.40 -6.93 -1.41
CA GLY A 37 -3.69 -8.21 -1.38
C GLY A 37 -3.40 -8.83 -2.75
N THR A 38 -3.46 -8.04 -3.84
CA THR A 38 -3.32 -8.51 -5.22
C THR A 38 -2.51 -7.52 -6.05
N PRO A 39 -2.07 -7.88 -7.27
CA PRO A 39 -1.54 -6.91 -8.23
C PRO A 39 -2.55 -5.78 -8.51
N ILE A 40 -2.04 -4.55 -8.63
CA ILE A 40 -2.84 -3.36 -8.92
C ILE A 40 -3.20 -3.36 -10.41
N SER A 41 -4.48 -3.62 -10.68
CA SER A 41 -5.12 -3.49 -12.00
C SER A 41 -6.15 -2.38 -11.97
N ASP A 42 -6.72 -2.01 -13.13
CA ASP A 42 -7.79 -1.02 -13.21
C ASP A 42 -9.00 -1.40 -12.34
N GLN A 43 -9.35 -2.68 -12.31
CA GLN A 43 -10.48 -3.18 -11.49
C GLN A 43 -10.20 -3.01 -9.99
N ILE A 44 -9.00 -3.39 -9.54
CA ILE A 44 -8.59 -3.26 -8.15
C ILE A 44 -8.48 -1.78 -7.76
N ALA A 45 -7.95 -0.93 -8.64
CA ALA A 45 -7.87 0.49 -8.39
C ALA A 45 -9.25 1.14 -8.24
N ASN A 46 -10.16 0.87 -9.16
CA ASN A 46 -11.53 1.40 -9.10
C ASN A 46 -12.27 0.92 -7.83
N LEU A 47 -12.09 -0.34 -7.43
CA LEU A 47 -12.66 -0.86 -6.19
C LEU A 47 -12.08 -0.15 -4.96
N THR A 48 -10.76 0.00 -4.89
CA THR A 48 -10.08 0.66 -3.77
C THR A 48 -10.48 2.13 -3.67
N VAL A 49 -10.54 2.85 -4.81
CA VAL A 49 -11.03 4.23 -4.89
C VAL A 49 -12.47 4.33 -4.35
N ALA A 50 -13.36 3.44 -4.80
CA ALA A 50 -14.75 3.43 -4.33
C ALA A 50 -14.84 3.18 -2.81
N GLN A 51 -14.01 2.28 -2.26
CA GLN A 51 -13.94 2.00 -0.83
C GLN A 51 -13.44 3.21 -0.04
N LEU A 52 -12.38 3.89 -0.51
CA LEU A 52 -11.86 5.11 0.13
C LEU A 52 -12.92 6.22 0.17
N LEU A 53 -13.57 6.48 -0.96
CA LEU A 53 -14.63 7.50 -1.05
C LEU A 53 -15.84 7.17 -0.20
N TYR A 54 -16.26 5.89 -0.15
CA TYR A 54 -17.35 5.42 0.69
C TYR A 54 -17.04 5.66 2.17
N LEU A 55 -15.85 5.26 2.64
CA LEU A 55 -15.45 5.40 4.02
C LEU A 55 -15.25 6.87 4.43
N ASP A 56 -14.69 7.70 3.55
CA ASP A 56 -14.56 9.14 3.81
C ASP A 56 -15.92 9.84 3.92
N ASN A 57 -16.89 9.44 3.08
CA ASN A 57 -18.25 9.97 3.16
C ASN A 57 -19.02 9.50 4.39
N ASP A 58 -18.76 8.27 4.87
CA ASP A 58 -19.38 7.69 6.06
C ASP A 58 -18.95 8.43 7.33
N ASP A 59 -17.66 8.58 7.56
CA ASP A 59 -17.11 9.36 8.69
C ASP A 59 -15.69 9.87 8.37
N PRO A 60 -15.52 11.14 7.98
CA PRO A 60 -14.22 11.69 7.62
C PRO A 60 -13.28 11.92 8.81
N THR A 61 -13.77 11.78 10.04
CA THR A 61 -12.96 12.03 11.27
C THR A 61 -12.21 10.78 11.74
N ARG A 62 -12.63 9.60 11.27
CA ARG A 62 -12.04 8.33 11.65
C ARG A 62 -11.03 7.85 10.60
N PRO A 63 -9.92 7.25 11.02
CA PRO A 63 -8.93 6.73 10.08
C PRO A 63 -9.49 5.56 9.25
N ILE A 64 -8.99 5.45 8.02
CA ILE A 64 -9.12 4.29 7.14
C ILE A 64 -7.83 3.48 7.29
N THR A 65 -7.94 2.18 7.49
CA THR A 65 -6.79 1.27 7.60
C THR A 65 -6.62 0.49 6.31
N MET A 66 -5.45 0.56 5.69
CA MET A 66 -5.13 -0.17 4.46
C MET A 66 -3.98 -1.14 4.71
N TYR A 67 -4.27 -2.45 4.62
CA TYR A 67 -3.25 -3.51 4.64
C TYR A 67 -2.79 -3.81 3.22
N ILE A 68 -1.47 -3.76 3.00
CA ILE A 68 -0.87 -3.87 1.67
C ILE A 68 0.04 -5.10 1.63
N ASN A 69 -0.37 -6.11 0.85
CA ASN A 69 0.42 -7.29 0.48
C ASN A 69 0.34 -7.45 -1.03
N SER A 70 1.02 -6.57 -1.75
CA SER A 70 0.87 -6.41 -3.20
C SER A 70 2.23 -6.29 -3.89
N PRO A 71 2.44 -6.96 -5.01
CA PRO A 71 3.64 -6.80 -5.83
C PRO A 71 3.67 -5.45 -6.60
N GLY A 72 2.69 -4.58 -6.40
CA GLY A 72 2.49 -3.39 -7.22
C GLY A 72 1.65 -3.68 -8.46
N GLY A 73 1.87 -2.98 -9.55
CA GLY A 73 1.13 -3.19 -10.79
C GLY A 73 1.09 -1.96 -11.69
N MET A 74 -0.04 -1.72 -12.34
CA MET A 74 -0.20 -0.66 -13.33
C MET A 74 -0.05 0.73 -12.70
N VAL A 75 0.88 1.54 -13.24
CA VAL A 75 1.21 2.86 -12.68
C VAL A 75 0.00 3.80 -12.66
N TYR A 76 -0.75 3.92 -13.76
CA TYR A 76 -1.93 4.80 -13.80
C TYR A 76 -3.02 4.37 -12.82
N SER A 77 -3.26 3.07 -12.71
CA SER A 77 -4.22 2.51 -11.74
C SER A 77 -3.78 2.79 -10.31
N GLY A 78 -2.49 2.65 -10.03
CA GLY A 78 -1.91 3.00 -8.74
C GLY A 78 -2.00 4.49 -8.43
N MET A 79 -1.74 5.38 -9.43
CA MET A 79 -1.91 6.83 -9.28
C MET A 79 -3.34 7.22 -8.90
N ALA A 80 -4.36 6.54 -9.46
CA ALA A 80 -5.74 6.81 -9.09
C ALA A 80 -6.01 6.52 -7.60
N ILE A 81 -5.42 5.44 -7.06
CA ILE A 81 -5.50 5.14 -5.62
C ILE A 81 -4.75 6.20 -4.82
N TYR A 82 -3.50 6.51 -5.24
CA TYR A 82 -2.65 7.51 -4.58
C TYR A 82 -3.35 8.87 -4.47
N ASP A 83 -3.82 9.41 -5.58
CA ASP A 83 -4.50 10.71 -5.59
C ASP A 83 -5.75 10.71 -4.72
N THR A 84 -6.52 9.61 -4.72
CA THR A 84 -7.68 9.47 -3.84
C THR A 84 -7.28 9.46 -2.36
N MET A 85 -6.21 8.74 -1.99
CA MET A 85 -5.69 8.75 -0.62
C MET A 85 -5.28 10.16 -0.17
N GLN A 86 -4.77 11.00 -1.09
CA GLN A 86 -4.37 12.38 -0.78
C GLN A 86 -5.57 13.35 -0.73
N GLN A 87 -6.71 13.02 -1.37
CA GLN A 87 -7.89 13.88 -1.47
C GLN A 87 -8.93 13.62 -0.37
N VAL A 88 -9.01 12.39 0.16
CA VAL A 88 -9.95 12.08 1.25
C VAL A 88 -9.55 12.84 2.52
N ARG A 89 -10.55 13.21 3.31
CA ARG A 89 -10.38 13.93 4.59
C ARG A 89 -9.99 12.97 5.72
N SER A 90 -10.43 11.72 5.63
CA SER A 90 -10.08 10.66 6.57
C SER A 90 -8.57 10.40 6.54
N PRO A 91 -7.88 10.34 7.70
CA PRO A 91 -6.51 9.84 7.75
C PRO A 91 -6.43 8.42 7.21
N VAL A 92 -5.41 8.11 6.41
CA VAL A 92 -5.20 6.76 5.85
C VAL A 92 -3.98 6.13 6.53
N ALA A 93 -4.22 5.17 7.41
CA ALA A 93 -3.18 4.35 8.01
C ALA A 93 -2.81 3.21 7.07
N THR A 94 -1.52 3.00 6.79
CA THR A 94 -1.03 1.96 5.89
C THR A 94 -0.17 0.95 6.62
N TYR A 95 -0.33 -0.34 6.26
CA TYR A 95 0.36 -1.46 6.89
C TYR A 95 1.01 -2.34 5.82
N ALA A 96 2.34 -2.47 5.84
CA ALA A 96 3.04 -3.45 5.04
C ALA A 96 2.88 -4.84 5.66
N VAL A 97 2.38 -5.79 4.86
CA VAL A 97 2.19 -7.19 5.27
C VAL A 97 2.82 -8.10 4.22
N GLY A 98 3.63 -9.05 4.65
CA GLY A 98 4.28 -10.01 3.75
C GLY A 98 5.18 -9.33 2.73
N PHE A 99 4.69 -9.09 1.51
CA PHE A 99 5.47 -8.47 0.44
C PHE A 99 4.75 -7.23 -0.12
N THR A 100 5.35 -6.05 0.10
CA THR A 100 4.86 -4.78 -0.40
C THR A 100 5.86 -4.21 -1.40
N ALA A 101 5.51 -4.16 -2.68
CA ALA A 101 6.47 -3.89 -3.74
C ALA A 101 5.99 -2.88 -4.78
N SER A 102 6.96 -2.22 -5.44
CA SER A 102 6.72 -1.34 -6.58
C SER A 102 5.68 -0.27 -6.25
N PHE A 103 4.58 -0.17 -6.98
CA PHE A 103 3.51 0.79 -6.66
C PHE A 103 2.83 0.51 -5.31
N GLY A 104 2.87 -0.73 -4.80
CA GLY A 104 2.43 -1.05 -3.44
C GLY A 104 3.23 -0.28 -2.39
N THR A 105 4.55 -0.14 -2.59
CA THR A 105 5.43 0.67 -1.72
C THR A 105 5.11 2.16 -1.83
N VAL A 106 4.78 2.66 -3.01
CA VAL A 106 4.32 4.05 -3.18
C VAL A 106 3.08 4.31 -2.33
N LEU A 107 2.08 3.41 -2.38
CA LEU A 107 0.84 3.54 -1.59
C LEU A 107 1.11 3.38 -0.08
N LEU A 108 2.00 2.47 0.32
CA LEU A 108 2.43 2.33 1.71
C LEU A 108 2.98 3.64 2.25
N THR A 109 3.92 4.22 1.51
CA THR A 109 4.62 5.45 1.89
C THR A 109 3.70 6.68 1.86
N ALA A 110 2.64 6.62 1.04
CA ALA A 110 1.64 7.69 0.88
C ALA A 110 0.59 7.75 2.00
N GLY A 111 0.63 6.84 2.96
CA GLY A 111 -0.20 6.91 4.17
C GLY A 111 0.02 8.21 4.95
N THR A 112 -0.92 8.54 5.81
CA THR A 112 -0.83 9.69 6.70
C THR A 112 0.43 9.59 7.56
N LYS A 113 1.25 10.64 7.60
CA LYS A 113 2.49 10.66 8.35
C LYS A 113 2.24 10.36 9.84
N GLY A 114 3.04 9.47 10.42
CA GLY A 114 2.86 8.93 11.77
C GLY A 114 1.88 7.74 11.84
N MET A 115 1.31 7.32 10.69
CA MET A 115 0.37 6.21 10.60
C MET A 115 0.76 5.21 9.50
N ARG A 116 2.05 5.08 9.21
CA ARG A 116 2.60 4.14 8.21
C ARG A 116 3.38 3.07 8.95
N TYR A 117 2.94 1.83 8.84
CA TYR A 117 3.43 0.72 9.66
C TYR A 117 3.97 -0.41 8.80
N ALA A 118 4.92 -1.16 9.34
CA ALA A 118 5.33 -2.45 8.79
C ALA A 118 5.21 -3.56 9.84
N LEU A 119 4.71 -4.72 9.45
CA LEU A 119 4.85 -5.92 10.27
C LEU A 119 6.32 -6.36 10.32
N PRO A 120 6.79 -7.01 11.40
CA PRO A 120 8.21 -7.29 11.62
C PRO A 120 8.89 -8.08 10.49
N ASN A 121 8.16 -8.98 9.85
CA ASN A 121 8.66 -9.84 8.78
C ASN A 121 8.24 -9.36 7.38
N ALA A 122 7.70 -8.13 7.26
CA ALA A 122 7.36 -7.57 5.96
C ALA A 122 8.64 -7.25 5.17
N THR A 123 8.60 -7.55 3.87
CA THR A 123 9.61 -7.13 2.90
C THR A 123 9.04 -6.01 2.06
N ILE A 124 9.77 -4.89 2.00
CA ILE A 124 9.42 -3.72 1.21
C ILE A 124 10.39 -3.63 0.02
N HIS A 125 9.85 -3.45 -1.18
CA HIS A 125 10.65 -3.44 -2.39
C HIS A 125 10.36 -2.22 -3.24
N MET A 126 11.40 -1.57 -3.72
CA MET A 126 11.32 -0.44 -4.64
C MET A 126 12.09 -0.71 -5.93
N HIS A 127 11.59 -0.17 -7.03
CA HIS A 127 12.28 -0.05 -8.31
C HIS A 127 11.65 1.05 -9.16
N GLN A 128 12.36 1.47 -10.21
CA GLN A 128 11.80 2.38 -11.21
C GLN A 128 10.65 1.72 -12.00
N PRO A 129 9.72 2.51 -12.59
CA PRO A 129 8.64 1.95 -13.39
C PRO A 129 9.20 1.13 -14.55
N LEU A 130 8.66 -0.07 -14.73
CA LEU A 130 8.92 -0.90 -15.88
C LEU A 130 7.99 -0.48 -17.02
N GLY A 131 8.52 -0.43 -18.23
CA GLY A 131 7.75 -0.11 -19.41
C GLY A 131 8.46 -0.59 -20.68
N GLY A 132 7.69 -0.70 -21.73
CA GLY A 132 8.18 -1.02 -23.07
C GLY A 132 7.41 -0.23 -24.12
N ALA A 133 8.00 -0.09 -25.30
CA ALA A 133 7.40 0.61 -26.43
C ALA A 133 7.54 -0.25 -27.68
N GLN A 134 6.48 -0.32 -28.49
CA GLN A 134 6.46 -1.01 -29.76
C GLN A 134 5.66 -0.19 -30.76
N GLY A 135 6.07 -0.18 -32.01
CA GLY A 135 5.41 0.56 -33.09
C GLY A 135 6.39 1.34 -33.95
N GLN A 136 5.92 2.42 -34.57
CA GLN A 136 6.77 3.31 -35.38
C GLN A 136 7.74 4.09 -34.47
N ALA A 137 8.85 4.55 -35.02
CA ALA A 137 9.89 5.27 -34.27
C ALA A 137 9.34 6.48 -33.49
N SER A 138 8.41 7.23 -34.09
CA SER A 138 7.73 8.37 -33.43
C SER A 138 6.88 7.92 -32.23
N ASP A 139 6.16 6.80 -32.32
CA ASP A 139 5.34 6.25 -31.25
C ASP A 139 6.21 5.76 -30.09
N ILE A 140 7.32 5.09 -30.43
CA ILE A 140 8.32 4.65 -29.44
C ILE A 140 8.89 5.85 -28.67
N ALA A 141 9.21 6.95 -29.38
CA ALA A 141 9.73 8.17 -28.76
C ALA A 141 8.71 8.81 -27.80
N ILE A 142 7.42 8.85 -28.17
CA ILE A 142 6.34 9.37 -27.33
C ILE A 142 6.19 8.50 -26.08
N GLN A 143 6.13 7.18 -26.22
CA GLN A 143 6.01 6.25 -25.09
C GLN A 143 7.22 6.32 -24.15
N ALA A 144 8.44 6.38 -24.70
CA ALA A 144 9.66 6.54 -23.89
C ALA A 144 9.63 7.83 -23.07
N LYS A 145 9.20 8.95 -23.67
CA LYS A 145 9.04 10.23 -22.95
C LYS A 145 8.04 10.12 -21.81
N GLU A 146 6.93 9.42 -22.02
CA GLU A 146 5.92 9.22 -20.98
C GLU A 146 6.43 8.34 -19.82
N ILE A 147 7.16 7.26 -20.11
CA ILE A 147 7.80 6.42 -19.07
C ILE A 147 8.78 7.25 -18.23
N LEU A 148 9.58 8.10 -18.86
CA LEU A 148 10.52 8.98 -18.16
C LEU A 148 9.80 10.03 -17.31
N ARG A 149 8.66 10.57 -17.78
CA ARG A 149 7.81 11.47 -17.00
C ARG A 149 7.28 10.76 -15.75
N LEU A 150 6.70 9.57 -15.90
CA LEU A 150 6.19 8.76 -14.78
C LEU A 150 7.28 8.42 -13.77
N ARG A 151 8.48 8.05 -14.23
CA ARG A 151 9.64 7.84 -13.35
C ARG A 151 9.95 9.08 -12.52
N THR A 152 9.96 10.24 -13.15
CA THR A 152 10.24 11.52 -12.48
C THR A 152 9.16 11.83 -11.43
N ASP A 153 7.89 11.64 -11.76
CA ASP A 153 6.79 11.92 -10.86
C ASP A 153 6.79 10.95 -9.66
N LEU A 154 7.03 9.66 -9.87
CA LEU A 154 7.15 8.67 -8.79
C LEU A 154 8.33 8.97 -7.86
N ASN A 155 9.48 9.38 -8.41
CA ASN A 155 10.63 9.77 -7.59
C ASN A 155 10.31 10.99 -6.71
N LYS A 156 9.57 11.98 -7.22
CA LYS A 156 9.10 13.14 -6.44
C LYS A 156 8.12 12.72 -5.34
N ILE A 157 7.17 11.84 -5.64
CA ILE A 157 6.22 11.31 -4.66
C ILE A 157 6.96 10.61 -3.53
N LEU A 158 7.87 9.69 -3.86
CA LEU A 158 8.67 8.98 -2.85
C LEU A 158 9.54 9.94 -2.05
N SER A 159 10.19 10.91 -2.70
CA SER A 159 10.99 11.95 -2.03
C SER A 159 10.15 12.76 -1.05
N PHE A 160 8.95 13.18 -1.44
CA PHE A 160 8.03 13.95 -0.60
C PHE A 160 7.63 13.19 0.67
N HIS A 161 7.25 11.92 0.52
CA HIS A 161 6.76 11.12 1.64
C HIS A 161 7.86 10.55 2.54
N THR A 162 9.04 10.24 1.99
CA THR A 162 10.16 9.69 2.76
C THR A 162 11.04 10.76 3.39
N GLY A 163 11.04 11.97 2.82
CA GLY A 163 12.01 13.02 3.17
C GLY A 163 13.41 12.81 2.56
N GLN A 164 13.62 11.76 1.76
CA GLN A 164 14.89 11.51 1.07
C GLN A 164 15.04 12.47 -0.12
N PRO A 165 16.28 12.91 -0.44
CA PRO A 165 16.53 13.67 -1.67
C PRO A 165 16.11 12.92 -2.92
N VAL A 166 15.52 13.62 -3.90
CA VAL A 166 15.01 12.99 -5.13
C VAL A 166 16.11 12.28 -5.91
N GLU A 167 17.35 12.77 -5.86
CA GLU A 167 18.52 12.16 -6.49
C GLU A 167 18.89 10.84 -5.82
N LYS A 168 18.71 10.73 -4.50
CA LYS A 168 18.89 9.48 -3.77
C LYS A 168 17.83 8.46 -4.16
N ILE A 169 16.54 8.86 -4.18
CA ILE A 169 15.45 8.00 -4.66
C ILE A 169 15.73 7.51 -6.09
N ALA A 170 16.11 8.42 -7.01
CA ALA A 170 16.38 8.09 -8.40
C ALA A 170 17.53 7.08 -8.58
N ARG A 171 18.56 7.18 -7.74
CA ARG A 171 19.70 6.25 -7.74
C ARG A 171 19.32 4.89 -7.14
N ASP A 172 18.63 4.92 -5.99
CA ASP A 172 18.31 3.71 -5.24
C ASP A 172 17.24 2.87 -5.98
N THR A 173 16.29 3.52 -6.69
CA THR A 173 15.26 2.84 -7.49
C THR A 173 15.72 2.44 -8.89
N ASP A 174 16.95 2.74 -9.30
CA ASP A 174 17.45 2.37 -10.63
C ASP A 174 17.51 0.85 -10.84
N ARG A 175 17.67 0.10 -9.77
CA ARG A 175 17.60 -1.36 -9.68
C ARG A 175 16.71 -1.77 -8.52
N ASP A 176 16.35 -3.05 -8.49
CA ASP A 176 15.58 -3.62 -7.41
C ASP A 176 16.31 -3.43 -6.06
N ILE A 177 15.63 -2.83 -5.11
CA ILE A 177 16.08 -2.73 -3.73
C ILE A 177 15.05 -3.37 -2.81
N TYR A 178 15.49 -4.32 -2.00
CA TYR A 178 14.69 -5.01 -1.00
C TYR A 178 15.11 -4.54 0.39
N MET A 179 14.16 -4.21 1.23
CA MET A 179 14.36 -3.75 2.60
C MET A 179 13.52 -4.57 3.56
N HIS A 180 14.12 -4.97 4.68
CA HIS A 180 13.36 -5.44 5.84
C HIS A 180 12.62 -4.27 6.49
N ALA A 181 11.67 -4.57 7.36
CA ALA A 181 10.81 -3.57 7.99
C ALA A 181 11.62 -2.45 8.68
N GLN A 182 12.69 -2.80 9.40
CA GLN A 182 13.54 -1.84 10.09
C GLN A 182 14.29 -0.90 9.12
N GLU A 183 14.86 -1.45 8.05
CA GLU A 183 15.53 -0.67 7.00
C GLU A 183 14.56 0.28 6.29
N ALA A 184 13.32 -0.18 6.05
CA ALA A 184 12.27 0.63 5.46
C ALA A 184 11.85 1.79 6.37
N MET A 185 11.85 1.60 7.69
CA MET A 185 11.62 2.67 8.66
C MET A 185 12.77 3.67 8.66
N GLU A 186 14.02 3.23 8.69
CA GLU A 186 15.20 4.11 8.62
C GLU A 186 15.28 4.88 7.31
N TYR A 187 14.79 4.29 6.21
CA TYR A 187 14.68 4.95 4.91
C TYR A 187 13.57 6.01 4.88
N GLY A 188 12.56 5.90 5.74
CA GLY A 188 11.40 6.79 5.83
C GLY A 188 10.18 6.31 5.04
N LEU A 189 10.16 5.05 4.60
CA LEU A 189 9.02 4.46 3.89
C LEU A 189 7.84 4.18 4.83
N VAL A 190 8.13 3.87 6.08
CA VAL A 190 7.17 3.70 7.18
C VAL A 190 7.60 4.51 8.40
N ASP A 191 6.69 4.73 9.32
CA ASP A 191 6.95 5.51 10.54
C ASP A 191 7.30 4.60 11.73
N GLU A 192 6.81 3.33 11.71
CA GLU A 192 6.96 2.42 12.84
C GLU A 192 6.97 0.96 12.35
N VAL A 193 7.81 0.15 12.96
CA VAL A 193 7.76 -1.32 12.85
C VAL A 193 7.02 -1.85 14.06
N LEU A 194 5.96 -2.63 13.83
CA LEU A 194 5.18 -3.21 14.92
C LEU A 194 6.00 -4.26 15.66
N ASP A 195 5.75 -4.39 16.95
CA ASP A 195 6.48 -5.31 17.82
C ASP A 195 6.48 -6.75 17.31
N ASN A 196 7.64 -7.37 17.33
CA ASN A 196 7.76 -8.80 17.13
C ASN A 196 7.53 -9.55 18.48
N PRO A 197 6.52 -10.43 18.57
CA PRO A 197 6.28 -11.20 19.79
C PRO A 197 7.50 -11.98 20.28
N MET A 198 8.36 -12.46 19.35
CA MET A 198 9.58 -13.21 19.69
C MET A 198 10.62 -12.36 20.43
N THR A 199 10.72 -11.05 20.11
CA THR A 199 11.67 -10.16 20.81
C THR A 199 11.15 -9.66 22.14
N LYS A 200 9.84 -9.76 22.39
CA LYS A 200 9.23 -9.42 23.70
C LYS A 200 9.56 -10.44 24.78
N GLU A 201 9.71 -11.70 24.41
CA GLU A 201 10.09 -12.77 25.35
C GLU A 201 11.57 -12.64 25.77
N GLU A 202 12.47 -12.35 24.81
CA GLU A 202 13.91 -12.14 25.09
C GLU A 202 14.13 -10.93 26.02
N SER A 203 13.44 -9.82 25.79
CA SER A 203 13.56 -8.62 26.64
C SER A 203 12.92 -8.79 28.03
N ALA A 204 11.97 -9.71 28.20
CA ALA A 204 11.37 -10.01 29.50
C ALA A 204 12.25 -10.93 30.36
N GLU A 205 13.06 -11.80 29.71
CA GLU A 205 14.03 -12.67 30.40
C GLU A 205 15.28 -11.89 30.87
N GLU A 206 15.78 -10.94 30.06
CA GLU A 206 16.93 -10.08 30.44
C GLU A 206 16.63 -9.12 31.61
N VAL A 207 15.37 -8.76 31.87
CA VAL A 207 14.97 -7.88 32.99
C VAL A 207 14.76 -8.69 34.28
N SER A 208 14.74 -10.02 34.21
CA SER A 208 14.49 -10.92 35.35
C SER A 208 15.78 -11.54 35.95
N GLU A 209 16.97 -11.24 35.42
CA GLU A 209 18.28 -11.51 35.98
C GLU A 209 18.88 -10.26 36.67
#